data_9e1579ba505a9d5f75bfaaff699930b2
#
_entry.id   9e1579ba505a9d5f75bfaaff699930b2
#
_cell.length_a   1.000
_cell.length_b   1.000
_cell.length_c   1.000
_cell.angle_alpha   90.00
_cell.angle_beta   90.00
_cell.angle_gamma   90.00
#
_symmetry.space_group_name_H-M   'P 1'
#
loop_
_entity.id
_entity.type
_entity.pdbx_description
1 polymer ?
#
loop_
_entity_poly.entity_id
_entity_poly.type
_entity_poly.pdbx_seq_one_letter_code
_entity_poly.pdbx_strand_id
1 'polypeptide(L)'
;PQPTLVVVAGEDAALSFARNVAAYLGEDRVLRFPERTDYPFEMKQQNAKKAAESAKLAARRMEAAYALHEGKDVVVVASARALLRMLPPAESDVCVPLVFQTGVEVADMPGASKRGVDSFEDIGRSLEECGYANTGEIDGPGTFAVRGGVIDVFPGNSVFPVRIDFFGDEVDEIRRIVLSTGQTISSLDSIEVYPVREFSCSATSRAKAIKKLERSARTNPAHRDLLEQLEGGLHFEGADALLAMIHDKTVTLGDYARKGVLSCLV
;
A
#
# COMPACT_ATOMS: atom_id res chain seq x y z
N PRO A 1 -8.11 0.67 24.80
CA PRO A 1 -6.93 0.56 23.98
C PRO A 1 -6.87 1.72 23.00
N GLN A 2 -5.69 2.30 22.78
CA GLN A 2 -5.47 3.42 21.86
C GLN A 2 -4.21 3.12 21.06
N PRO A 3 -4.12 3.51 19.79
CA PRO A 3 -2.90 3.33 19.00
C PRO A 3 -1.77 4.14 19.63
N THR A 4 -0.57 3.57 19.59
CA THR A 4 0.64 4.22 20.08
C THR A 4 1.63 4.35 18.95
N LEU A 5 2.15 5.56 18.72
CA LEU A 5 3.24 5.82 17.79
C LEU A 5 4.54 5.98 18.58
N VAL A 6 5.50 5.09 18.33
CA VAL A 6 6.84 5.12 18.92
C VAL A 6 7.84 5.55 17.87
N VAL A 7 8.62 6.58 18.17
CA VAL A 7 9.66 7.11 17.29
C VAL A 7 11.03 6.85 17.89
N VAL A 8 11.91 6.22 17.13
CA VAL A 8 13.29 5.92 17.51
C VAL A 8 14.29 6.56 16.54
N ALA A 9 15.57 6.63 16.93
CA ALA A 9 16.58 7.37 16.17
C ALA A 9 16.79 6.87 14.74
N GLY A 10 16.82 5.54 14.52
CA GLY A 10 17.13 4.95 13.22
C GLY A 10 16.38 3.66 12.92
N GLU A 11 16.54 3.17 11.69
CA GLU A 11 15.79 2.00 11.19
C GLU A 11 16.17 0.70 11.90
N ASP A 12 17.44 0.50 12.24
CA ASP A 12 17.88 -0.68 13.00
C ASP A 12 17.31 -0.69 14.42
N ALA A 13 17.26 0.48 15.05
CA ALA A 13 16.62 0.64 16.34
C ALA A 13 15.10 0.38 16.24
N ALA A 14 14.44 0.85 15.19
CA ALA A 14 13.02 0.60 14.94
C ALA A 14 12.74 -0.90 14.76
N LEU A 15 13.58 -1.59 13.99
CA LEU A 15 13.47 -3.03 13.78
C LEU A 15 13.63 -3.83 15.09
N SER A 16 14.67 -3.50 15.86
CA SER A 16 14.97 -4.17 17.13
C SER A 16 13.89 -3.91 18.17
N PHE A 17 13.43 -2.66 18.28
CA PHE A 17 12.37 -2.27 19.20
C PHE A 17 11.05 -2.96 18.86
N ALA A 18 10.64 -2.96 17.58
CA ALA A 18 9.43 -3.60 17.14
C ALA A 18 9.41 -5.11 17.43
N ARG A 19 10.54 -5.81 17.18
CA ARG A 19 10.67 -7.24 17.51
C ARG A 19 10.55 -7.50 19.01
N ASN A 20 11.18 -6.68 19.82
CA ASN A 20 11.11 -6.84 21.27
C ASN A 20 9.70 -6.62 21.79
N VAL A 21 9.01 -5.59 21.32
CA VAL A 21 7.63 -5.30 21.72
C VAL A 21 6.67 -6.39 21.22
N ALA A 22 6.85 -6.88 19.99
CA ALA A 22 6.04 -7.97 19.43
C ALA A 22 6.14 -9.27 20.24
N ALA A 23 7.30 -9.54 20.84
CA ALA A 23 7.48 -10.70 21.73
C ALA A 23 6.59 -10.64 22.99
N TYR A 24 6.15 -9.45 23.41
CA TYR A 24 5.29 -9.27 24.58
C TYR A 24 3.82 -9.05 24.21
N LEU A 25 3.53 -8.32 23.11
CA LEU A 25 2.18 -7.93 22.74
C LEU A 25 1.53 -8.84 21.68
N GLY A 26 2.34 -9.63 20.96
CA GLY A 26 1.95 -10.34 19.75
C GLY A 26 2.35 -9.58 18.47
N GLU A 27 2.64 -10.33 17.41
CA GLU A 27 3.08 -9.76 16.11
C GLU A 27 1.98 -8.93 15.44
N ASP A 28 0.72 -9.31 15.61
CA ASP A 28 -0.48 -8.67 15.09
C ASP A 28 -0.75 -7.27 15.69
N ARG A 29 -0.17 -7.01 16.87
CA ARG A 29 -0.31 -5.73 17.57
C ARG A 29 0.84 -4.76 17.35
N VAL A 30 1.87 -5.13 16.59
CA VAL A 30 3.06 -4.29 16.37
C VAL A 30 3.31 -4.09 14.89
N LEU A 31 3.07 -2.89 14.42
CA LEU A 31 3.28 -2.50 13.04
C LEU A 31 4.55 -1.67 12.90
N ARG A 32 5.24 -1.84 11.78
CA ARG A 32 6.39 -1.00 11.42
C ARG A 32 5.98 0.01 10.35
N PHE A 33 6.40 1.24 10.55
CA PHE A 33 6.40 2.25 9.50
C PHE A 33 7.84 2.43 8.99
N PRO A 34 8.28 1.62 8.00
CA PRO A 34 9.66 1.58 7.57
C PRO A 34 10.08 2.83 6.81
N GLU A 35 11.38 3.13 6.82
CA GLU A 35 11.97 4.13 5.95
C GLU A 35 11.93 3.66 4.49
N ARG A 36 11.64 4.56 3.57
CA ARG A 36 11.80 4.30 2.14
C ARG A 36 13.20 4.66 1.69
N THR A 37 13.81 3.77 0.94
CA THR A 37 15.16 3.92 0.38
C THR A 37 15.15 4.35 -1.09
N ASP A 38 13.98 4.36 -1.71
CA ASP A 38 13.78 4.86 -3.07
C ASP A 38 13.72 6.39 -3.06
N TYR A 39 14.72 7.01 -3.67
CA TYR A 39 14.75 8.46 -3.82
C TYR A 39 13.99 8.91 -5.07
N PRO A 40 13.20 10.00 -4.96
CA PRO A 40 12.60 10.63 -6.14
C PRO A 40 13.70 10.99 -7.14
N PHE A 41 13.45 10.74 -8.42
CA PHE A 41 14.38 11.06 -9.53
C PHE A 41 15.64 10.21 -9.67
N GLU A 42 15.87 9.19 -8.87
CA GLU A 42 16.83 8.13 -9.20
C GLU A 42 16.20 7.16 -10.21
N MET A 43 16.21 7.57 -11.48
CA MET A 43 15.74 6.73 -12.59
C MET A 43 16.75 5.62 -12.86
N LYS A 44 16.68 4.53 -12.11
CA LYS A 44 17.44 3.29 -12.39
C LYS A 44 16.50 2.28 -13.03
N GLN A 45 17.06 1.45 -13.92
CA GLN A 45 16.30 0.38 -14.57
C GLN A 45 15.56 -0.46 -13.53
N GLN A 46 14.24 -0.50 -13.67
CA GLN A 46 13.36 -1.29 -12.82
C GLN A 46 13.67 -2.77 -13.02
N ASN A 47 13.93 -3.48 -11.93
CA ASN A 47 13.90 -4.94 -11.94
C ASN A 47 12.78 -5.41 -10.99
N ALA A 48 12.23 -6.60 -11.24
CA ALA A 48 11.12 -7.16 -10.48
C ALA A 48 11.39 -7.20 -8.95
N LYS A 49 12.65 -7.44 -8.55
CA LYS A 49 13.05 -7.47 -7.14
C LYS A 49 12.89 -6.10 -6.46
N LYS A 50 13.27 -5.01 -7.13
CA LYS A 50 13.12 -3.65 -6.58
C LYS A 50 11.65 -3.23 -6.52
N ALA A 51 10.88 -3.58 -7.56
CA ALA A 51 9.45 -3.32 -7.58
C ALA A 51 8.74 -4.03 -6.40
N ALA A 52 9.05 -5.30 -6.18
CA ALA A 52 8.53 -6.08 -5.06
C ALA A 52 8.93 -5.48 -3.68
N GLU A 53 10.17 -5.01 -3.54
CA GLU A 53 10.63 -4.39 -2.29
C GLU A 53 9.95 -3.03 -2.05
N SER A 54 9.80 -2.21 -3.09
CA SER A 54 9.05 -0.95 -3.01
C SER A 54 7.58 -1.20 -2.63
N ALA A 55 6.95 -2.21 -3.21
CA ALA A 55 5.58 -2.60 -2.89
C ALA A 55 5.43 -3.03 -1.42
N LYS A 56 6.37 -3.81 -0.89
CA LYS A 56 6.38 -4.21 0.53
C LYS A 56 6.51 -3.01 1.47
N LEU A 57 7.43 -2.09 1.17
CA LEU A 57 7.64 -0.91 1.99
C LEU A 57 6.38 -0.03 1.99
N ALA A 58 5.80 0.24 0.81
CA ALA A 58 4.59 1.04 0.69
C ALA A 58 3.41 0.42 1.43
N ALA A 59 3.14 -0.89 1.23
CA ALA A 59 2.01 -1.56 1.89
C ALA A 59 2.11 -1.52 3.42
N ARG A 60 3.29 -1.76 4.00
CA ARG A 60 3.51 -1.66 5.45
C ARG A 60 3.31 -0.23 5.98
N ARG A 61 3.71 0.77 5.21
CA ARG A 61 3.51 2.16 5.56
C ARG A 61 2.03 2.54 5.50
N MET A 62 1.31 2.08 4.47
CA MET A 62 -0.15 2.31 4.35
C MET A 62 -0.92 1.60 5.45
N GLU A 63 -0.56 0.36 5.79
CA GLU A 63 -1.12 -0.39 6.91
C GLU A 63 -0.94 0.35 8.25
N ALA A 64 0.27 0.80 8.56
CA ALA A 64 0.56 1.54 9.78
C ALA A 64 -0.18 2.90 9.84
N ALA A 65 -0.23 3.63 8.71
CA ALA A 65 -0.96 4.90 8.62
C ALA A 65 -2.47 4.69 8.82
N TYR A 66 -3.05 3.68 8.15
CA TYR A 66 -4.45 3.33 8.29
C TYR A 66 -4.80 2.92 9.72
N ALA A 67 -3.96 2.09 10.34
CA ALA A 67 -4.17 1.64 11.73
C ALA A 67 -4.18 2.81 12.73
N LEU A 68 -3.29 3.79 12.56
CA LEU A 68 -3.29 5.03 13.36
C LEU A 68 -4.54 5.87 13.11
N HIS A 69 -4.95 6.00 11.85
CA HIS A 69 -6.11 6.81 11.47
C HIS A 69 -7.42 6.23 12.03
N GLU A 70 -7.61 4.93 11.92
CA GLU A 70 -8.79 4.22 12.44
C GLU A 70 -8.77 4.04 13.97
N GLY A 71 -7.64 4.31 14.61
CA GLY A 71 -7.50 4.13 16.06
C GLY A 71 -7.44 2.66 16.48
N LYS A 72 -6.88 1.78 15.64
CA LYS A 72 -6.66 0.35 15.97
C LYS A 72 -5.75 0.22 17.20
N ASP A 73 -5.97 -0.79 18.02
CA ASP A 73 -5.16 -1.07 19.22
C ASP A 73 -3.81 -1.70 18.86
N VAL A 74 -2.91 -0.88 18.32
CA VAL A 74 -1.59 -1.30 17.84
C VAL A 74 -0.49 -0.34 18.29
N VAL A 75 0.74 -0.85 18.30
CA VAL A 75 1.96 -0.05 18.46
C VAL A 75 2.62 0.09 17.09
N VAL A 76 2.65 1.31 16.58
CA VAL A 76 3.37 1.65 15.34
C VAL A 76 4.76 2.14 15.68
N VAL A 77 5.79 1.49 15.12
CA VAL A 77 7.19 1.85 15.34
C VAL A 77 7.79 2.43 14.07
N ALA A 78 8.35 3.64 14.19
CA ALA A 78 8.96 4.37 13.09
C ALA A 78 10.34 4.91 13.47
N SER A 79 11.26 5.03 12.50
CA SER A 79 12.46 5.83 12.68
C SER A 79 12.15 7.34 12.53
N ALA A 80 12.97 8.20 13.12
CA ALA A 80 12.83 9.65 12.95
C ALA A 80 12.88 10.05 11.46
N ARG A 81 13.72 9.40 10.65
CA ARG A 81 13.82 9.64 9.22
C ARG A 81 12.57 9.17 8.44
N ALA A 82 11.95 8.05 8.84
CA ALA A 82 10.71 7.59 8.23
C ALA A 82 9.58 8.61 8.37
N LEU A 83 9.52 9.32 9.51
CA LEU A 83 8.52 10.37 9.78
C LEU A 83 8.66 11.61 8.89
N LEU A 84 9.88 11.92 8.42
CA LEU A 84 10.11 13.09 7.57
C LEU A 84 9.56 12.91 6.15
N ARG A 85 9.25 11.69 5.75
CA ARG A 85 8.67 11.43 4.45
C ARG A 85 7.19 11.72 4.46
N MET A 86 6.80 12.62 3.56
CA MET A 86 5.41 13.04 3.41
C MET A 86 4.52 11.91 2.92
N LEU A 87 3.27 11.94 3.36
CA LEU A 87 2.19 11.04 3.01
C LEU A 87 1.02 11.83 2.36
N PRO A 88 0.10 11.16 1.66
CA PRO A 88 -1.16 11.77 1.24
C PRO A 88 -1.96 12.20 2.47
N PRO A 89 -2.91 13.15 2.35
CA PRO A 89 -3.82 13.46 3.44
C PRO A 89 -4.64 12.23 3.86
N ALA A 90 -4.88 12.04 5.14
CA ALA A 90 -5.67 10.90 5.64
C ALA A 90 -7.09 10.88 5.05
N GLU A 91 -7.65 12.07 4.78
CA GLU A 91 -8.96 12.25 4.15
C GLU A 91 -9.01 11.84 2.67
N SER A 92 -7.86 11.57 2.04
CA SER A 92 -7.80 11.11 0.64
C SER A 92 -8.15 9.64 0.47
N ASP A 93 -8.36 8.91 1.55
CA ASP A 93 -8.65 7.47 1.60
C ASP A 93 -7.60 6.58 0.88
N VAL A 94 -6.42 7.12 0.54
CA VAL A 94 -5.38 6.37 -0.18
C VAL A 94 -4.89 5.17 0.61
N CYS A 95 -4.81 5.26 1.95
CA CYS A 95 -4.35 4.17 2.81
C CYS A 95 -5.42 3.11 3.11
N VAL A 96 -6.67 3.32 2.70
CA VAL A 96 -7.78 2.39 2.99
C VAL A 96 -7.56 1.06 2.25
N PRO A 97 -7.53 -0.10 2.94
CA PRO A 97 -7.41 -1.40 2.29
C PRO A 97 -8.72 -1.82 1.62
N LEU A 98 -8.63 -2.77 0.69
CA LEU A 98 -9.74 -3.65 0.36
C LEU A 98 -9.74 -4.81 1.35
N VAL A 99 -10.84 -5.05 2.03
CA VAL A 99 -10.99 -6.12 3.01
C VAL A 99 -11.90 -7.20 2.44
N PHE A 100 -11.31 -8.30 1.99
CA PHE A 100 -12.05 -9.47 1.56
C PHE A 100 -12.42 -10.31 2.79
N GLN A 101 -13.66 -10.75 2.86
CA GLN A 101 -14.16 -11.58 3.94
C GLN A 101 -15.11 -12.64 3.38
N THR A 102 -14.91 -13.91 3.77
CA THR A 102 -15.72 -15.03 3.30
C THR A 102 -17.20 -14.83 3.65
N GLY A 103 -18.07 -15.08 2.66
CA GLY A 103 -19.53 -14.91 2.79
C GLY A 103 -20.01 -13.47 2.71
N VAL A 104 -19.16 -12.54 2.26
CA VAL A 104 -19.50 -11.10 2.13
C VAL A 104 -19.55 -10.73 0.64
N GLU A 105 -20.61 -10.05 0.26
CA GLU A 105 -20.77 -9.45 -1.08
C GLU A 105 -19.73 -8.33 -1.30
N VAL A 106 -19.21 -8.21 -2.51
CA VAL A 106 -18.20 -7.22 -2.89
C VAL A 106 -18.62 -5.80 -2.51
N ALA A 107 -19.87 -5.42 -2.75
CA ALA A 107 -20.39 -4.09 -2.43
C ALA A 107 -20.40 -3.77 -0.93
N ASP A 108 -20.49 -4.81 -0.07
CA ASP A 108 -20.55 -4.70 1.38
C ASP A 108 -19.16 -4.83 2.05
N MET A 109 -18.10 -5.11 1.27
CA MET A 109 -16.74 -5.22 1.80
C MET A 109 -16.27 -3.90 2.42
N PRO A 110 -15.62 -3.93 3.60
CA PRO A 110 -14.99 -2.74 4.16
C PRO A 110 -13.99 -2.12 3.18
N GLY A 111 -14.14 -0.82 2.93
CA GLY A 111 -13.32 -0.09 1.95
C GLY A 111 -13.87 -0.08 0.52
N ALA A 112 -14.78 -0.96 0.14
CA ALA A 112 -15.34 -1.05 -1.20
C ALA A 112 -15.98 0.27 -1.66
N SER A 113 -16.92 0.82 -0.90
CA SER A 113 -17.59 2.09 -1.20
C SER A 113 -16.60 3.26 -1.38
N LYS A 114 -15.56 3.36 -0.55
CA LYS A 114 -14.53 4.41 -0.67
C LYS A 114 -13.70 4.28 -1.95
N ARG A 115 -13.63 3.08 -2.51
CA ARG A 115 -12.86 2.78 -3.73
C ARG A 115 -13.74 2.61 -4.97
N GLY A 116 -15.07 2.82 -4.83
CA GLY A 116 -16.01 2.65 -5.93
C GLY A 116 -16.00 1.22 -6.48
N VAL A 117 -16.02 0.24 -5.58
CA VAL A 117 -16.06 -1.19 -5.88
C VAL A 117 -17.45 -1.68 -5.50
N ASP A 118 -18.26 -2.00 -6.50
CA ASP A 118 -19.64 -2.43 -6.31
C ASP A 118 -19.86 -3.88 -6.79
N SER A 119 -18.93 -4.42 -7.58
CA SER A 119 -18.99 -5.76 -8.16
C SER A 119 -17.60 -6.40 -8.29
N PHE A 120 -17.55 -7.69 -8.61
CA PHE A 120 -16.30 -8.43 -8.88
C PHE A 120 -15.47 -7.76 -10.00
N GLU A 121 -16.13 -7.25 -11.05
CA GLU A 121 -15.47 -6.62 -12.19
C GLU A 121 -14.68 -5.36 -11.79
N ASP A 122 -15.10 -4.68 -10.74
CA ASP A 122 -14.43 -3.46 -10.25
C ASP A 122 -13.14 -3.73 -9.48
N ILE A 123 -12.98 -4.94 -8.92
CA ILE A 123 -11.85 -5.27 -8.03
C ILE A 123 -10.52 -5.10 -8.77
N GLY A 124 -10.41 -5.60 -10.01
CA GLY A 124 -9.17 -5.49 -10.80
C GLY A 124 -8.76 -4.03 -10.99
N ARG A 125 -9.68 -3.16 -11.37
CA ARG A 125 -9.44 -1.71 -11.49
C ARG A 125 -9.01 -1.10 -10.16
N SER A 126 -9.67 -1.46 -9.09
CA SER A 126 -9.33 -0.94 -7.75
C SER A 126 -7.95 -1.39 -7.28
N LEU A 127 -7.54 -2.62 -7.56
CA LEU A 127 -6.18 -3.10 -7.29
C LEU A 127 -5.13 -2.33 -8.10
N GLU A 128 -5.38 -2.04 -9.39
CA GLU A 128 -4.51 -1.19 -10.20
C GLU A 128 -4.39 0.23 -9.63
N GLU A 129 -5.49 0.81 -9.18
CA GLU A 129 -5.49 2.13 -8.51
C GLU A 129 -4.76 2.12 -7.16
N CYS A 130 -4.70 0.96 -6.49
CA CYS A 130 -3.86 0.71 -5.32
C CYS A 130 -2.38 0.49 -5.66
N GLY A 131 -2.02 0.47 -6.94
CA GLY A 131 -0.66 0.31 -7.43
C GLY A 131 -0.23 -1.12 -7.71
N TYR A 132 -1.13 -2.11 -7.63
CA TYR A 132 -0.85 -3.48 -8.03
C TYR A 132 -0.73 -3.60 -9.55
N ALA A 133 0.22 -4.41 -9.99
CA ALA A 133 0.37 -4.74 -11.40
C ALA A 133 -0.41 -6.02 -11.75
N ASN A 134 -1.24 -5.95 -12.80
CA ASN A 134 -1.87 -7.13 -13.37
C ASN A 134 -0.87 -7.85 -14.29
N THR A 135 -0.41 -9.01 -13.88
CA THR A 135 0.66 -9.75 -14.58
C THR A 135 0.17 -11.05 -15.25
N GLY A 136 -1.15 -11.34 -15.16
CA GLY A 136 -1.73 -12.61 -15.65
C GLY A 136 -1.35 -13.82 -14.80
N GLU A 137 -0.15 -13.85 -14.23
CA GLU A 137 0.34 -14.75 -13.16
C GLU A 137 1.11 -13.94 -12.16
N ILE A 138 0.81 -14.15 -10.87
CA ILE A 138 1.52 -13.46 -9.79
C ILE A 138 2.98 -13.92 -9.73
N ASP A 139 3.91 -12.97 -9.64
CA ASP A 139 5.35 -13.25 -9.59
C ASP A 139 6.04 -12.65 -8.35
N GLY A 140 5.35 -11.81 -7.58
CA GLY A 140 5.86 -11.20 -6.37
C GLY A 140 4.89 -10.23 -5.69
N PRO A 141 5.27 -9.69 -4.53
CA PRO A 141 4.49 -8.68 -3.82
C PRO A 141 4.16 -7.47 -4.69
N GLY A 142 2.90 -7.03 -4.65
CA GLY A 142 2.39 -5.94 -5.48
C GLY A 142 1.89 -6.37 -6.86
N THR A 143 1.71 -7.68 -7.10
CA THR A 143 1.11 -8.20 -8.32
C THR A 143 -0.22 -8.89 -8.05
N PHE A 144 -1.07 -8.96 -9.07
CA PHE A 144 -2.32 -9.73 -9.04
C PHE A 144 -2.64 -10.32 -10.41
N ALA A 145 -3.54 -11.28 -10.44
CA ALA A 145 -4.09 -11.88 -11.64
C ALA A 145 -5.57 -12.21 -11.44
N VAL A 146 -6.39 -11.99 -12.47
CA VAL A 146 -7.81 -12.35 -12.48
C VAL A 146 -8.03 -13.46 -13.50
N ARG A 147 -8.69 -14.56 -13.08
CA ARG A 147 -8.99 -15.70 -13.94
C ARG A 147 -10.39 -16.24 -13.65
N GLY A 148 -11.36 -15.92 -14.52
CA GLY A 148 -12.76 -16.25 -14.23
C GLY A 148 -13.22 -15.59 -12.93
N GLY A 149 -13.83 -16.36 -12.04
CA GLY A 149 -14.27 -15.92 -10.70
C GLY A 149 -13.17 -16.03 -9.62
N VAL A 150 -11.87 -15.97 -9.98
CA VAL A 150 -10.75 -16.12 -9.03
C VAL A 150 -9.79 -14.96 -9.18
N ILE A 151 -9.37 -14.41 -8.04
CA ILE A 151 -8.31 -13.40 -7.96
C ILE A 151 -7.14 -13.97 -7.16
N ASP A 152 -5.98 -14.05 -7.80
CA ASP A 152 -4.71 -14.26 -7.12
C ASP A 152 -4.10 -12.89 -6.85
N VAL A 153 -3.80 -12.56 -5.60
CA VAL A 153 -3.12 -11.31 -5.21
C VAL A 153 -1.96 -11.60 -4.28
N PHE A 154 -0.84 -10.90 -4.48
CA PHE A 154 0.26 -10.94 -3.53
C PHE A 154 0.37 -9.61 -2.78
N PRO A 155 -0.27 -9.48 -1.59
CA PRO A 155 -0.23 -8.26 -0.81
C PRO A 155 1.19 -7.89 -0.41
N GLY A 156 1.51 -6.58 -0.45
CA GLY A 156 2.87 -6.12 -0.12
C GLY A 156 3.26 -6.33 1.35
N ASN A 157 2.29 -6.38 2.26
CA ASN A 157 2.49 -6.63 3.69
C ASN A 157 2.41 -8.12 4.07
N SER A 158 2.15 -9.01 3.12
CA SER A 158 2.06 -10.47 3.35
C SER A 158 3.35 -11.19 2.95
N VAL A 159 3.59 -12.34 3.60
CA VAL A 159 4.67 -13.27 3.23
C VAL A 159 4.23 -14.21 2.11
N PHE A 160 2.94 -14.50 2.02
CA PHE A 160 2.36 -15.41 1.04
C PHE A 160 1.33 -14.70 0.17
N PRO A 161 1.23 -15.08 -1.10
CA PRO A 161 0.11 -14.68 -1.92
C PRO A 161 -1.19 -15.34 -1.46
N VAL A 162 -2.30 -14.72 -1.85
CA VAL A 162 -3.64 -15.15 -1.48
C VAL A 162 -4.46 -15.38 -2.74
N ARG A 163 -5.20 -16.47 -2.77
CA ARG A 163 -6.24 -16.76 -3.75
C ARG A 163 -7.58 -16.50 -3.13
N ILE A 164 -8.42 -15.78 -3.84
CA ILE A 164 -9.77 -15.40 -3.45
C ILE A 164 -10.71 -15.92 -4.52
N ASP A 165 -11.56 -16.86 -4.16
CA ASP A 165 -12.56 -17.43 -5.04
C ASP A 165 -13.90 -16.72 -4.81
N PHE A 166 -14.62 -16.45 -5.90
CA PHE A 166 -15.92 -15.76 -5.88
C PHE A 166 -17.00 -16.62 -6.51
N PHE A 167 -18.18 -16.54 -5.92
CA PHE A 167 -19.42 -17.02 -6.53
C PHE A 167 -20.30 -15.81 -6.88
N GLY A 168 -20.29 -15.38 -8.14
CA GLY A 168 -20.83 -14.09 -8.51
C GLY A 168 -20.03 -12.96 -7.88
N ASP A 169 -20.70 -12.12 -7.09
CA ASP A 169 -20.10 -11.02 -6.34
C ASP A 169 -19.80 -11.38 -4.87
N GLU A 170 -20.12 -12.59 -4.43
CA GLU A 170 -19.83 -13.03 -3.06
C GLU A 170 -18.45 -13.69 -2.96
N VAL A 171 -17.69 -13.37 -1.91
CA VAL A 171 -16.41 -14.02 -1.59
C VAL A 171 -16.70 -15.42 -1.03
N ASP A 172 -16.39 -16.48 -1.79
CA ASP A 172 -16.66 -17.88 -1.43
C ASP A 172 -15.55 -18.44 -0.52
N GLU A 173 -14.29 -18.33 -0.93
CA GLU A 173 -13.15 -18.85 -0.17
C GLU A 173 -11.91 -17.95 -0.30
N ILE A 174 -11.14 -17.83 0.79
CA ILE A 174 -9.86 -17.13 0.83
C ILE A 174 -8.77 -18.10 1.29
N ARG A 175 -7.70 -18.25 0.50
CA ARG A 175 -6.61 -19.20 0.78
C ARG A 175 -5.23 -18.55 0.61
N ARG A 176 -4.34 -18.78 1.57
CA ARG A 176 -2.91 -18.57 1.34
C ARG A 176 -2.39 -19.68 0.45
N ILE A 177 -1.56 -19.33 -0.54
CA ILE A 177 -1.00 -20.27 -1.49
C ILE A 177 0.53 -20.17 -1.56
N VAL A 178 1.17 -21.23 -2.01
CA VAL A 178 2.60 -21.24 -2.35
C VAL A 178 2.78 -20.62 -3.73
N LEU A 179 3.58 -19.56 -3.85
CA LEU A 179 3.78 -18.82 -5.10
C LEU A 179 4.16 -19.71 -6.29
N SER A 180 5.08 -20.65 -6.08
CA SER A 180 5.63 -21.48 -7.16
C SER A 180 4.73 -22.64 -7.62
N THR A 181 3.79 -23.09 -6.77
CA THR A 181 2.97 -24.27 -7.04
C THR A 181 1.48 -24.01 -7.03
N GLY A 182 1.04 -22.86 -6.47
CA GLY A 182 -0.36 -22.57 -6.25
C GLY A 182 -1.05 -23.45 -5.17
N GLN A 183 -0.28 -24.30 -4.46
CA GLN A 183 -0.82 -25.17 -3.43
C GLN A 183 -1.31 -24.37 -2.23
N THR A 184 -2.46 -24.75 -1.69
CA THR A 184 -3.03 -24.14 -0.48
C THR A 184 -2.17 -24.44 0.75
N ILE A 185 -1.84 -23.38 1.50
CA ILE A 185 -1.15 -23.46 2.80
C ILE A 185 -2.17 -23.47 3.93
N SER A 186 -3.15 -22.57 3.88
CA SER A 186 -4.20 -22.42 4.89
C SER A 186 -5.36 -21.61 4.31
N SER A 187 -6.57 -21.85 4.82
CA SER A 187 -7.72 -20.97 4.59
C SER A 187 -7.70 -19.78 5.54
N LEU A 188 -8.36 -18.70 5.17
CA LEU A 188 -8.51 -17.47 5.93
C LEU A 188 -9.99 -17.08 5.96
N ASP A 189 -10.44 -16.49 7.06
CA ASP A 189 -11.78 -15.88 7.15
C ASP A 189 -11.81 -14.51 6.50
N SER A 190 -10.67 -13.79 6.52
CA SER A 190 -10.55 -12.46 5.91
C SER A 190 -9.11 -12.10 5.58
N ILE A 191 -8.93 -11.11 4.69
CA ILE A 191 -7.62 -10.51 4.35
C ILE A 191 -7.77 -9.02 4.05
N GLU A 192 -6.89 -8.20 4.62
CA GLU A 192 -6.75 -6.78 4.31
C GLU A 192 -5.67 -6.61 3.21
N VAL A 193 -6.04 -6.10 2.06
CA VAL A 193 -5.14 -5.84 0.93
C VAL A 193 -4.85 -4.34 0.87
N TYR A 194 -3.71 -3.94 1.41
CA TYR A 194 -3.27 -2.55 1.46
C TYR A 194 -2.68 -2.07 0.14
N PRO A 195 -2.81 -0.77 -0.19
CA PRO A 195 -2.14 -0.19 -1.35
C PRO A 195 -0.63 -0.37 -1.31
N VAL A 196 -0.05 -0.64 -2.47
CA VAL A 196 1.41 -0.79 -2.67
C VAL A 196 2.05 0.47 -3.24
N ARG A 197 1.33 1.59 -3.19
CA ARG A 197 1.76 2.97 -3.50
C ARG A 197 1.22 3.92 -2.45
N GLU A 198 1.92 5.03 -2.24
CA GLU A 198 1.52 6.09 -1.30
C GLU A 198 0.67 7.18 -1.96
N PHE A 199 0.09 6.90 -3.13
CA PHE A 199 -0.84 7.75 -3.86
C PHE A 199 -1.76 6.89 -4.73
N SER A 200 -2.92 7.43 -5.11
CA SER A 200 -3.84 6.72 -6.01
C SER A 200 -3.29 6.71 -7.45
N CYS A 201 -3.22 5.52 -8.05
CA CYS A 201 -2.84 5.32 -9.45
C CYS A 201 -4.01 5.53 -10.43
N SER A 202 -5.09 6.18 -10.01
CA SER A 202 -6.25 6.45 -10.85
C SER A 202 -5.92 7.35 -12.05
N ALA A 203 -6.72 7.27 -13.10
CA ALA A 203 -6.62 8.14 -14.27
C ALA A 203 -6.72 9.62 -13.89
N THR A 204 -7.54 9.98 -12.89
CA THR A 204 -7.67 11.34 -12.35
C THR A 204 -6.37 11.82 -11.71
N SER A 205 -5.71 10.98 -10.91
CA SER A 205 -4.42 11.28 -10.28
C SER A 205 -3.35 11.49 -11.33
N ARG A 206 -3.30 10.64 -12.35
CA ARG A 206 -2.39 10.77 -13.49
C ARG A 206 -2.61 12.08 -14.23
N ALA A 207 -3.85 12.41 -14.56
CA ALA A 207 -4.17 13.66 -15.26
C ALA A 207 -3.76 14.92 -14.47
N LYS A 208 -3.94 14.91 -13.14
CA LYS A 208 -3.46 16.00 -12.28
C LYS A 208 -1.94 16.14 -12.32
N ALA A 209 -1.20 15.04 -12.25
CA ALA A 209 0.27 15.05 -12.30
C ALA A 209 0.77 15.55 -13.66
N ILE A 210 0.21 15.07 -14.77
CA ILE A 210 0.52 15.54 -16.13
C ILE A 210 0.34 17.06 -16.23
N LYS A 211 -0.84 17.56 -15.84
CA LYS A 211 -1.15 18.99 -15.93
C LYS A 211 -0.18 19.88 -15.14
N LYS A 212 0.27 19.41 -13.95
CA LYS A 212 1.26 20.16 -13.16
C LYS A 212 2.67 20.11 -13.76
N LEU A 213 3.04 18.99 -14.41
CA LEU A 213 4.35 18.79 -15.03
C LEU A 213 4.50 19.50 -16.38
N GLU A 214 3.46 19.59 -17.20
CA GLU A 214 3.51 20.17 -18.56
C GLU A 214 4.20 21.52 -18.60
N ARG A 215 3.93 22.38 -17.62
CA ARG A 215 4.53 23.72 -17.57
C ARG A 215 6.04 23.67 -17.29
N SER A 216 6.46 22.82 -16.35
CA SER A 216 7.86 22.73 -15.93
C SER A 216 8.70 21.83 -16.86
N ALA A 217 8.09 20.91 -17.58
CA ALA A 217 8.73 20.06 -18.57
C ALA A 217 9.30 20.84 -19.77
N ARG A 218 8.78 22.05 -20.02
CA ARG A 218 9.29 22.92 -21.09
C ARG A 218 10.74 23.38 -20.85
N THR A 219 11.15 23.52 -19.60
CA THR A 219 12.46 24.06 -19.21
C THR A 219 13.32 23.06 -18.44
N ASN A 220 12.75 21.98 -17.91
CA ASN A 220 13.46 20.99 -17.11
C ASN A 220 13.43 19.61 -17.79
N PRO A 221 14.59 19.09 -18.28
CA PRO A 221 14.67 17.78 -18.92
C PRO A 221 14.15 16.63 -18.04
N ALA A 222 14.48 16.62 -16.73
CA ALA A 222 14.02 15.57 -15.81
C ALA A 222 12.50 15.54 -15.70
N HIS A 223 11.83 16.68 -15.78
CA HIS A 223 10.36 16.74 -15.79
C HIS A 223 9.77 16.30 -17.13
N ARG A 224 10.51 16.42 -18.22
CA ARG A 224 10.10 15.90 -19.54
C ARG A 224 10.13 14.39 -19.55
N ASP A 225 11.23 13.80 -19.08
CA ASP A 225 11.36 12.34 -18.97
C ASP A 225 10.27 11.76 -18.06
N LEU A 226 9.96 12.44 -16.95
CA LEU A 226 8.89 12.05 -16.05
C LEU A 226 7.50 12.16 -16.71
N LEU A 227 7.28 13.17 -17.55
CA LEU A 227 6.04 13.34 -18.31
C LEU A 227 5.83 12.19 -19.29
N GLU A 228 6.88 11.82 -20.07
CA GLU A 228 6.84 10.68 -20.98
C GLU A 228 6.52 9.37 -20.26
N GLN A 229 7.09 9.15 -19.06
CA GLN A 229 6.77 7.97 -18.25
C GLN A 229 5.32 7.97 -17.77
N LEU A 230 4.80 9.14 -17.36
CA LEU A 230 3.40 9.30 -16.96
C LEU A 230 2.40 9.03 -18.09
N GLU A 231 2.77 9.31 -19.32
CA GLU A 231 1.94 8.99 -20.49
C GLU A 231 1.81 7.47 -20.66
N GLY A 232 2.85 6.70 -20.29
CA GLY A 232 2.84 5.23 -20.25
C GLY A 232 2.11 4.60 -19.05
N GLY A 233 1.76 5.39 -18.04
CA GLY A 233 1.09 4.90 -16.82
C GLY A 233 1.75 5.39 -15.53
N LEU A 234 1.34 4.83 -14.38
CA LEU A 234 1.87 5.18 -13.05
C LEU A 234 2.76 4.08 -12.44
N HIS A 235 2.98 2.99 -13.15
CA HIS A 235 3.77 1.85 -12.69
C HIS A 235 5.25 1.96 -13.09
N PHE A 236 5.95 2.99 -12.61
CA PHE A 236 7.38 3.18 -12.83
C PHE A 236 8.13 3.53 -11.54
N GLU A 237 9.45 3.31 -11.52
CA GLU A 237 10.31 3.64 -10.38
C GLU A 237 10.37 5.17 -10.21
N GLY A 238 10.24 5.65 -8.95
CA GLY A 238 10.22 7.08 -8.67
C GLY A 238 8.84 7.75 -8.80
N ALA A 239 7.80 7.03 -9.18
CA ALA A 239 6.43 7.56 -9.24
C ALA A 239 5.96 8.16 -7.92
N ASP A 240 6.50 7.70 -6.78
CA ASP A 240 6.21 8.26 -5.46
C ASP A 240 6.65 9.74 -5.30
N ALA A 241 7.54 10.23 -6.17
CA ALA A 241 7.86 11.66 -6.27
C ALA A 241 6.65 12.51 -6.73
N LEU A 242 5.67 11.86 -7.35
CA LEU A 242 4.45 12.52 -7.83
C LEU A 242 3.47 12.86 -6.70
N LEU A 243 3.69 12.39 -5.47
CA LEU A 243 2.80 12.64 -4.35
C LEU A 243 2.40 14.12 -4.23
N ALA A 244 3.37 15.02 -4.23
CA ALA A 244 3.13 16.47 -4.17
C ALA A 244 2.48 17.06 -5.45
N MET A 245 2.52 16.33 -6.56
CA MET A 245 1.86 16.73 -7.79
C MET A 245 0.40 16.25 -7.83
N ILE A 246 0.11 15.12 -7.22
CA ILE A 246 -1.23 14.53 -7.14
C ILE A 246 -2.05 15.18 -6.04
N HIS A 247 -1.44 15.37 -4.87
CA HIS A 247 -2.08 15.97 -3.70
C HIS A 247 -1.65 17.43 -3.52
N ASP A 248 -2.61 18.32 -3.31
CA ASP A 248 -2.33 19.75 -3.07
C ASP A 248 -1.76 20.01 -1.67
N LYS A 249 -2.04 19.09 -0.75
CA LYS A 249 -1.49 19.07 0.61
C LYS A 249 -0.92 17.69 0.88
N THR A 250 0.23 17.64 1.53
CA THR A 250 0.84 16.42 2.07
C THR A 250 0.99 16.56 3.57
N VAL A 251 1.01 15.42 4.28
CA VAL A 251 1.04 15.34 5.74
C VAL A 251 2.16 14.40 6.20
N THR A 252 2.43 14.36 7.49
CA THR A 252 3.34 13.40 8.12
C THR A 252 2.56 12.23 8.72
N LEU A 253 3.25 11.17 9.14
CA LEU A 253 2.60 10.07 9.86
C LEU A 253 1.95 10.55 11.18
N GLY A 254 2.53 11.57 11.82
CA GLY A 254 1.96 12.16 13.03
C GLY A 254 0.54 12.73 12.84
N ASP A 255 0.22 13.21 11.64
CA ASP A 255 -1.11 13.74 11.33
C ASP A 255 -2.19 12.64 11.24
N TYR A 256 -1.78 11.36 11.02
CA TYR A 256 -2.66 10.21 11.09
C TYR A 256 -2.98 9.77 12.53
N ALA A 257 -2.17 10.15 13.50
CA ALA A 257 -2.30 9.74 14.90
C ALA A 257 -3.38 10.59 15.64
N ARG A 258 -4.62 10.63 15.13
CA ARG A 258 -5.71 11.44 15.69
C ARG A 258 -6.12 11.05 17.10
N LYS A 259 -5.91 9.80 17.51
CA LYS A 259 -6.35 9.23 18.79
C LYS A 259 -5.21 8.50 19.53
N GLY A 260 -4.00 8.64 19.07
CA GLY A 260 -2.85 7.94 19.60
C GLY A 260 -1.98 8.80 20.52
N VAL A 261 -1.13 8.13 21.30
CA VAL A 261 -0.09 8.75 22.13
C VAL A 261 1.22 8.72 21.35
N LEU A 262 1.83 9.88 21.14
CA LEU A 262 3.16 9.99 20.58
C LEU A 262 4.20 9.82 21.69
N SER A 263 5.00 8.76 21.62
CA SER A 263 6.15 8.57 22.50
C SER A 263 7.44 8.67 21.67
N CYS A 264 8.37 9.49 22.12
CA CYS A 264 9.68 9.63 21.50
C CYS A 264 10.72 8.97 22.39
N LEU A 265 11.46 8.00 21.86
CA LEU A 265 12.62 7.37 22.51
C LEU A 265 13.88 7.90 21.83
N VAL A 266 14.84 8.37 22.65
CA VAL A 266 16.13 8.89 22.15
C VAL A 266 17.20 7.80 22.25
#